data_289a009c9e25e8284029fe8a68a71eb6
#
_entry.id   289a009c9e25e8284029fe8a68a71eb6
#
_cell.length_a   1.000
_cell.length_b   1.000
_cell.length_c   1.000
_cell.angle_alpha   90.00
_cell.angle_beta   90.00
_cell.angle_gamma   90.00
#
_symmetry.space_group_name_H-M   'P 1'
#
loop_
_entity.id
_entity.type
_entity.pdbx_description
1 polymer ?
#
loop_
_entity_poly.entity_id
_entity_poly.type
_entity_poly.pdbx_seq_one_letter_code
_entity_poly.pdbx_strand_id
1 'polypeptide(L)'
;MKLPSLWQKKEEAGGIKYKEFQCKYNDDVIMLKLNTSMPDLLSFTILSGKRKNKLKDYEYIFLSKEEIKNKFFPALLDADGSRFFVECECGSEIIRIVYDNELDEFYFDIFDNFFYIVTKKGVLSSIILTREMAERLLRTLMLYVNTGTI
;
A
#
# COMPACT_ATOMS: atom_id res chain seq x y z
N MET A 1 -22.31 9.82 -12.71
CA MET A 1 -21.19 10.05 -11.76
C MET A 1 -21.61 9.55 -10.38
N LYS A 2 -20.83 8.66 -9.82
CA LYS A 2 -21.12 8.12 -8.49
C LYS A 2 -20.70 9.14 -7.44
N LEU A 3 -21.65 9.60 -6.65
CA LEU A 3 -21.33 10.52 -5.55
C LEU A 3 -20.51 9.78 -4.49
N PRO A 4 -19.47 10.43 -3.92
CA PRO A 4 -18.76 9.86 -2.79
C PRO A 4 -19.74 9.59 -1.65
N SER A 5 -19.45 8.56 -0.84
CA SER A 5 -20.24 8.35 0.37
C SER A 5 -20.12 9.57 1.29
N LEU A 6 -21.08 9.74 2.19
CA LEU A 6 -21.05 10.84 3.14
C LEU A 6 -19.76 10.84 3.97
N TRP A 7 -19.26 9.65 4.26
CA TRP A 7 -17.99 9.44 4.96
C TRP A 7 -16.80 9.96 4.13
N GLN A 8 -16.71 9.60 2.84
CA GLN A 8 -15.66 10.09 1.95
C GLN A 8 -15.68 11.60 1.79
N LYS A 9 -16.87 12.19 1.68
CA LYS A 9 -17.01 13.66 1.60
C LYS A 9 -16.48 14.34 2.86
N LYS A 10 -16.78 13.81 4.03
CA LYS A 10 -16.29 14.38 5.29
C LYS A 10 -14.76 14.31 5.38
N GLU A 11 -14.17 13.18 4.98
CA GLU A 11 -12.73 13.00 5.04
C GLU A 11 -12.00 13.88 4.03
N GLU A 12 -12.48 13.97 2.81
CA GLU A 12 -11.93 14.87 1.80
C GLU A 12 -12.02 16.33 2.24
N ALA A 13 -13.16 16.72 2.78
CA ALA A 13 -13.35 18.07 3.33
C ALA A 13 -12.48 18.31 4.57
N GLY A 14 -12.15 17.24 5.32
CA GLY A 14 -11.27 17.30 6.49
C GLY A 14 -9.78 17.28 6.18
N GLY A 15 -9.38 17.31 4.90
CA GLY A 15 -7.99 17.27 4.49
C GLY A 15 -7.41 15.87 4.35
N ILE A 16 -8.22 14.87 4.06
CA ILE A 16 -7.77 13.51 3.80
C ILE A 16 -7.79 13.25 2.29
N LYS A 17 -6.67 12.72 1.78
CA LYS A 17 -6.51 12.35 0.39
C LYS A 17 -6.34 10.85 0.24
N TYR A 18 -6.91 10.30 -0.82
CA TYR A 18 -6.84 8.88 -1.13
C TYR A 18 -6.29 8.65 -2.53
N LYS A 19 -5.51 7.58 -2.70
CA LYS A 19 -5.11 7.05 -4.01
C LYS A 19 -5.29 5.54 -4.00
N GLU A 20 -5.87 5.02 -5.08
CA GLU A 20 -6.10 3.59 -5.26
C GLU A 20 -5.28 3.04 -6.40
N PHE A 21 -4.79 1.81 -6.20
CA PHE A 21 -4.02 1.07 -7.21
C PHE A 21 -4.65 -0.31 -7.36
N GLN A 22 -5.29 -0.52 -8.50
CA GLN A 22 -6.14 -1.68 -8.71
C GLN A 22 -5.33 -2.94 -9.02
N CYS A 23 -5.79 -4.07 -8.49
CA CYS A 23 -5.28 -5.40 -8.79
C CYS A 23 -5.44 -5.73 -10.28
N LYS A 24 -4.50 -6.51 -10.81
CA LYS A 24 -4.55 -6.98 -12.20
C LYS A 24 -5.75 -7.89 -12.47
N TYR A 25 -6.16 -8.69 -11.49
CA TYR A 25 -7.09 -9.80 -11.72
C TYR A 25 -8.49 -9.62 -11.12
N ASN A 26 -8.65 -8.67 -10.20
CA ASN A 26 -9.93 -8.48 -9.49
C ASN A 26 -10.11 -7.03 -9.04
N ASP A 27 -11.11 -6.80 -8.20
CA ASP A 27 -11.44 -5.46 -7.69
C ASP A 27 -10.68 -5.06 -6.42
N ASP A 28 -9.70 -5.86 -6.00
CA ASP A 28 -8.86 -5.52 -4.87
C ASP A 28 -8.00 -4.31 -5.21
N VAL A 29 -7.68 -3.51 -4.20
CA VAL A 29 -6.85 -2.32 -4.38
C VAL A 29 -5.83 -2.20 -3.26
N ILE A 30 -4.67 -1.60 -3.61
CA ILE A 30 -3.83 -0.94 -2.63
C ILE A 30 -4.41 0.45 -2.44
N MET A 31 -4.66 0.84 -1.21
CA MET A 31 -5.14 2.17 -0.90
C MET A 31 -4.10 2.93 -0.09
N LEU A 32 -3.74 4.11 -0.56
CA LEU A 32 -2.94 5.07 0.18
C LEU A 32 -3.87 6.15 0.72
N LYS A 33 -3.69 6.49 1.98
CA LYS A 33 -4.46 7.53 2.66
C LYS A 33 -3.49 8.51 3.30
N LEU A 34 -3.63 9.77 3.00
CA LEU A 34 -2.87 10.84 3.61
C LEU A 34 -3.80 11.76 4.39
N ASN A 35 -3.54 11.88 5.68
CA ASN A 35 -4.18 12.90 6.50
C ASN A 35 -3.29 14.14 6.49
N THR A 36 -3.76 15.23 5.87
CA THR A 36 -2.95 16.44 5.72
C THR A 36 -2.65 17.14 7.05
N SER A 37 -3.37 16.81 8.13
CA SER A 37 -3.05 17.28 9.47
C SER A 37 -1.95 16.44 10.14
N MET A 38 -1.62 15.28 9.58
CA MET A 38 -0.56 14.38 10.04
C MET A 38 0.31 13.93 8.86
N PRO A 39 1.03 14.87 8.20
CA PRO A 39 1.67 14.57 6.91
C PRO A 39 2.92 13.70 7.02
N ASP A 40 3.40 13.42 8.22
CA ASP A 40 4.62 12.64 8.41
C ASP A 40 4.44 11.13 8.24
N LEU A 41 3.19 10.67 8.22
CA LEU A 41 2.85 9.26 8.04
C LEU A 41 1.87 9.09 6.88
N LEU A 42 2.16 8.11 6.04
CA LEU A 42 1.26 7.68 4.96
C LEU A 42 0.63 6.35 5.35
N SER A 43 -0.67 6.25 5.21
CA SER A 43 -1.39 5.00 5.49
C SER A 43 -1.45 4.13 4.25
N PHE A 44 -1.14 2.85 4.42
CA PHE A 44 -1.12 1.84 3.36
C PHE A 44 -2.00 0.67 3.76
N THR A 45 -2.84 0.19 2.87
CA THR A 45 -3.59 -1.04 3.09
C THR A 45 -3.94 -1.73 1.77
N ILE A 46 -4.25 -3.01 1.87
CA ILE A 46 -4.78 -3.80 0.75
C ILE A 46 -6.22 -4.14 1.11
N LEU A 47 -7.15 -3.76 0.23
CA LEU A 47 -8.57 -3.98 0.45
C LEU A 47 -9.18 -4.83 -0.65
N SER A 48 -10.06 -5.75 -0.28
CA SER A 48 -10.94 -6.36 -1.27
C SER A 48 -11.95 -5.34 -1.76
N GLY A 49 -12.36 -5.45 -3.02
CA GLY A 49 -13.37 -4.55 -3.58
C GLY A 49 -14.66 -4.49 -2.77
N LYS A 50 -15.01 -5.58 -2.08
CA LYS A 50 -16.20 -5.67 -1.23
C LYS A 50 -16.07 -4.91 0.09
N ARG A 51 -14.84 -4.56 0.51
CA ARG A 51 -14.56 -3.93 1.81
C ARG A 51 -14.20 -2.46 1.73
N LYS A 52 -14.15 -1.87 0.53
CA LYS A 52 -13.76 -0.47 0.35
C LYS A 52 -14.53 0.51 1.23
N ASN A 53 -15.79 0.25 1.49
CA ASN A 53 -16.67 1.13 2.25
C ASN A 53 -16.76 0.76 3.75
N LYS A 54 -16.03 -0.25 4.19
CA LYS A 54 -16.07 -0.77 5.56
C LYS A 54 -14.72 -0.70 6.26
N LEU A 55 -13.87 0.21 5.81
CA LEU A 55 -12.51 0.32 6.30
C LEU A 55 -12.47 0.82 7.73
N LYS A 56 -11.69 0.14 8.55
CA LYS A 56 -11.41 0.53 9.93
C LYS A 56 -9.98 1.04 10.04
N ASP A 57 -9.76 2.04 10.89
CA ASP A 57 -8.44 2.67 11.01
C ASP A 57 -7.31 1.70 11.35
N TYR A 58 -7.58 0.65 12.12
CA TYR A 58 -6.57 -0.32 12.50
C TYR A 58 -6.12 -1.25 11.37
N GLU A 59 -6.80 -1.24 10.24
CA GLU A 59 -6.44 -2.04 9.06
C GLU A 59 -5.36 -1.37 8.21
N TYR A 60 -4.99 -0.13 8.52
CA TYR A 60 -3.91 0.57 7.83
C TYR A 60 -2.56 0.32 8.46
N ILE A 61 -1.54 0.23 7.62
CA ILE A 61 -0.14 0.25 8.01
C ILE A 61 0.36 1.67 7.83
N PHE A 62 1.05 2.22 8.83
CA PHE A 62 1.58 3.57 8.77
C PHE A 62 3.05 3.54 8.37
N LEU A 63 3.39 4.31 7.34
CA LEU A 63 4.73 4.35 6.77
C LEU A 63 5.28 5.78 6.85
N SER A 64 6.50 5.91 7.35
CA SER A 64 7.23 7.18 7.32
C SER A 64 7.87 7.38 5.95
N LYS A 65 8.27 8.63 5.65
CA LYS A 65 9.02 8.94 4.42
C LYS A 65 10.33 8.14 4.36
N GLU A 66 10.99 7.96 5.49
CA GLU A 66 12.24 7.20 5.58
C GLU A 66 12.03 5.72 5.25
N GLU A 67 10.98 5.10 5.77
CA GLU A 67 10.64 3.72 5.45
C GLU A 67 10.35 3.54 3.97
N ILE A 68 9.59 4.46 3.38
CA ILE A 68 9.26 4.43 1.96
C ILE A 68 10.53 4.54 1.12
N LYS A 69 11.36 5.52 1.42
CA LYS A 69 12.60 5.77 0.69
C LYS A 69 13.59 4.61 0.80
N ASN A 70 13.75 4.06 2.00
CA ASN A 70 14.78 3.06 2.27
C ASN A 70 14.34 1.62 1.97
N LYS A 71 13.04 1.35 1.95
CA LYS A 71 12.51 -0.01 1.84
C LYS A 71 11.65 -0.22 0.59
N PHE A 72 10.74 0.70 0.30
CA PHE A 72 9.86 0.57 -0.87
C PHE A 72 10.56 0.88 -2.18
N PHE A 73 11.35 1.95 -2.23
CA PHE A 73 12.01 2.34 -3.48
C PHE A 73 12.95 1.25 -3.99
N PRO A 74 13.82 0.64 -3.17
CA PRO A 74 14.63 -0.47 -3.65
C PRO A 74 13.79 -1.65 -4.18
N ALA A 75 12.69 -1.97 -3.50
CA ALA A 75 11.83 -3.08 -3.90
C ALA A 75 11.17 -2.85 -5.26
N LEU A 76 10.79 -1.61 -5.56
CA LEU A 76 10.10 -1.26 -6.81
C LEU A 76 11.05 -0.89 -7.95
N LEU A 77 12.22 -0.34 -7.63
CA LEU A 77 13.22 0.08 -8.63
C LEU A 77 14.18 -1.04 -9.02
N ASP A 78 14.59 -1.86 -8.05
CA ASP A 78 15.55 -2.96 -8.26
C ASP A 78 14.82 -4.30 -8.42
N ALA A 79 13.76 -4.30 -9.20
CA ALA A 79 12.90 -5.46 -9.41
C ALA A 79 13.62 -6.50 -10.27
N ASP A 80 14.32 -7.43 -9.64
CA ASP A 80 15.12 -8.49 -10.28
C ASP A 80 14.63 -9.90 -9.94
N GLY A 81 13.42 -10.02 -9.37
CA GLY A 81 12.88 -11.29 -8.90
C GLY A 81 13.20 -11.58 -7.43
N SER A 82 13.95 -10.71 -6.77
CA SER A 82 14.24 -10.85 -5.34
C SER A 82 13.01 -10.55 -4.49
N ARG A 83 13.03 -11.07 -3.27
CA ARG A 83 11.99 -10.78 -2.29
C ARG A 83 12.45 -9.65 -1.38
N PHE A 84 11.60 -8.66 -1.22
CA PHE A 84 11.84 -7.54 -0.31
C PHE A 84 10.84 -7.58 0.83
N PHE A 85 11.33 -7.33 2.04
CA PHE A 85 10.50 -7.29 3.24
C PHE A 85 10.57 -5.90 3.85
N VAL A 86 9.42 -5.27 3.97
CA VAL A 86 9.28 -3.96 4.61
C VAL A 86 8.70 -4.18 6.00
N GLU A 87 9.55 -4.12 7.02
CA GLU A 87 9.12 -4.13 8.40
C GLU A 87 8.62 -2.73 8.78
N CYS A 88 7.41 -2.66 9.29
CA CYS A 88 6.82 -1.39 9.65
C CYS A 88 7.20 -1.01 11.09
N GLU A 89 7.73 0.20 11.27
CA GLU A 89 8.13 0.71 12.58
C GLU A 89 6.93 0.93 13.51
N CYS A 90 5.80 1.28 12.91
CA CYS A 90 4.54 1.53 13.64
C CYS A 90 3.65 0.30 13.61
N GLY A 91 4.04 -0.79 14.29
CA GLY A 91 3.26 -2.01 14.34
C GLY A 91 4.10 -3.25 14.11
N SER A 92 3.45 -4.40 14.01
CA SER A 92 4.09 -5.68 13.80
C SER A 92 3.99 -6.18 12.36
N GLU A 93 3.27 -5.46 11.51
CA GLU A 93 3.00 -5.87 10.14
C GLU A 93 4.25 -5.81 9.28
N ILE A 94 4.31 -6.74 8.33
CA ILE A 94 5.39 -6.82 7.36
C ILE A 94 4.79 -6.90 5.97
N ILE A 95 5.29 -6.08 5.06
CA ILE A 95 4.90 -6.11 3.66
C ILE A 95 5.99 -6.86 2.89
N ARG A 96 5.59 -7.93 2.21
CA ARG A 96 6.50 -8.63 1.29
C ARG A 96 6.20 -8.16 -0.13
N ILE A 97 7.25 -7.79 -0.86
CA ILE A 97 7.16 -7.36 -2.26
C ILE A 97 8.01 -8.29 -3.11
N VAL A 98 7.41 -8.89 -4.12
CA VAL A 98 8.10 -9.80 -5.05
C VAL A 98 7.74 -9.40 -6.47
N TYR A 99 8.74 -9.35 -7.35
CA TYR A 99 8.56 -9.13 -8.77
C TYR A 99 8.73 -10.44 -9.54
N ASP A 100 7.76 -10.77 -10.38
CA ASP A 100 7.82 -11.93 -11.29
C ASP A 100 8.24 -11.45 -12.67
N ASN A 101 9.44 -11.82 -13.10
CA ASN A 101 10.01 -11.42 -14.39
C ASN A 101 9.24 -12.00 -15.59
N GLU A 102 8.70 -13.21 -15.45
CA GLU A 102 8.03 -13.89 -16.56
C GLU A 102 6.69 -13.27 -16.88
N LEU A 103 5.93 -12.94 -15.83
CA LEU A 103 4.60 -12.36 -15.97
C LEU A 103 4.59 -10.84 -15.89
N ASP A 104 5.72 -10.23 -15.57
CA ASP A 104 5.85 -8.78 -15.38
C ASP A 104 4.82 -8.24 -14.37
N GLU A 105 4.77 -8.91 -13.22
CA GLU A 105 3.82 -8.62 -12.16
C GLU A 105 4.52 -8.39 -10.83
N PHE A 106 3.93 -7.52 -10.00
CA PHE A 106 4.35 -7.29 -8.63
C PHE A 106 3.37 -7.90 -7.65
N TYR A 107 3.87 -8.69 -6.71
CA TYR A 107 3.09 -9.31 -5.64
C TYR A 107 3.34 -8.55 -4.35
N PHE A 108 2.27 -8.13 -3.69
CA PHE A 108 2.33 -7.48 -2.39
C PHE A 108 1.53 -8.33 -1.41
N ASP A 109 2.19 -8.77 -0.34
CA ASP A 109 1.54 -9.53 0.73
C ASP A 109 1.75 -8.81 2.05
N ILE A 110 0.72 -8.75 2.87
CA ILE A 110 0.80 -8.23 4.22
C ILE A 110 0.74 -9.40 5.20
N PHE A 111 1.71 -9.46 6.11
CA PHE A 111 1.76 -10.44 7.20
C PHE A 111 1.67 -9.71 8.53
N ASP A 112 1.11 -10.38 9.53
CA ASP A 112 0.99 -9.82 10.87
C ASP A 112 2.36 -9.68 11.56
N ASN A 113 3.25 -10.67 11.33
CA ASN A 113 4.63 -10.63 11.84
C ASN A 113 5.52 -11.65 11.11
N PHE A 114 6.83 -11.62 11.40
CA PHE A 114 7.80 -12.53 10.80
C PHE A 114 7.49 -14.01 10.99
N PHE A 115 6.90 -14.38 12.10
CA PHE A 115 6.54 -15.76 12.38
C PHE A 115 5.64 -16.34 11.27
N TYR A 116 4.70 -15.56 10.80
CA TYR A 116 3.78 -16.00 9.74
C TYR A 116 4.47 -16.16 8.39
N ILE A 117 5.50 -15.36 8.11
CA ILE A 117 6.27 -15.50 6.89
C ILE A 117 7.00 -16.84 6.89
N VAL A 118 7.66 -17.17 7.98
CA VAL A 118 8.44 -18.42 8.12
C VAL A 118 7.55 -19.65 8.03
N THR A 119 6.39 -19.62 8.67
CA THR A 119 5.45 -20.73 8.68
C THR A 119 4.56 -20.79 7.44
N LYS A 120 4.62 -19.80 6.55
CA LYS A 120 3.77 -19.65 5.37
C LYS A 120 2.28 -19.61 5.72
N LYS A 121 1.96 -19.25 6.95
CA LYS A 121 0.57 -19.07 7.43
C LYS A 121 0.35 -17.61 7.72
N GLY A 122 -0.90 -17.18 7.73
CA GLY A 122 -1.27 -15.87 8.22
C GLY A 122 -1.00 -14.71 7.28
N VAL A 123 -1.02 -14.93 5.95
CA VAL A 123 -1.13 -13.82 5.00
C VAL A 123 -2.46 -13.13 5.26
N LEU A 124 -2.40 -11.88 5.72
CA LEU A 124 -3.60 -11.10 6.01
C LEU A 124 -4.25 -10.56 4.74
N SER A 125 -3.44 -10.14 3.78
CA SER A 125 -3.90 -9.57 2.52
C SER A 125 -2.85 -9.77 1.45
N SER A 126 -3.31 -9.93 0.21
CA SER A 126 -2.44 -10.08 -0.98
C SER A 126 -3.04 -9.34 -2.16
N ILE A 127 -2.18 -8.79 -3.00
CA ILE A 127 -2.60 -8.16 -4.25
C ILE A 127 -1.51 -8.32 -5.31
N ILE A 128 -1.94 -8.35 -6.57
CA ILE A 128 -1.03 -8.42 -7.72
C ILE A 128 -1.25 -7.18 -8.58
N LEU A 129 -0.19 -6.42 -8.80
CA LEU A 129 -0.22 -5.24 -9.67
C LEU A 129 0.52 -5.51 -10.97
N THR A 130 0.03 -4.94 -12.06
CA THR A 130 0.80 -4.84 -13.30
C THR A 130 2.01 -3.95 -13.08
N ARG A 131 3.04 -4.07 -13.93
CA ARG A 131 4.17 -3.14 -13.91
C ARG A 131 3.70 -1.69 -13.98
N GLU A 132 2.78 -1.38 -14.90
CA GLU A 132 2.26 -0.02 -15.06
C GLU A 132 1.63 0.50 -13.77
N MET A 133 0.84 -0.32 -13.10
CA MET A 133 0.19 0.07 -11.85
C MET A 133 1.23 0.22 -10.71
N ALA A 134 2.23 -0.66 -10.67
CA ALA A 134 3.33 -0.55 -9.71
C ALA A 134 4.16 0.72 -9.94
N GLU A 135 4.37 1.11 -11.19
CA GLU A 135 5.05 2.37 -11.51
C GLU A 135 4.23 3.58 -11.07
N ARG A 136 2.92 3.52 -11.20
CA ARG A 136 2.02 4.59 -10.71
C ARG A 136 2.09 4.67 -9.18
N LEU A 137 2.13 3.55 -8.49
CA LEU A 137 2.33 3.51 -7.05
C LEU A 137 3.67 4.14 -6.68
N LEU A 138 4.75 3.76 -7.38
CA LEU A 138 6.08 4.33 -7.16
C LEU A 138 6.07 5.85 -7.32
N ARG A 139 5.50 6.36 -8.40
CA ARG A 139 5.42 7.81 -8.64
C ARG A 139 4.66 8.53 -7.52
N THR A 140 3.57 7.94 -7.04
CA THR A 140 2.81 8.51 -5.93
C THR A 140 3.63 8.54 -4.65
N LEU A 141 4.36 7.47 -4.36
CA LEU A 141 5.25 7.41 -3.19
C LEU A 141 6.41 8.41 -3.31
N MET A 142 6.97 8.58 -4.50
CA MET A 142 8.01 9.59 -4.75
C MET A 142 7.48 11.01 -4.52
N LEU A 143 6.27 11.29 -4.99
CA LEU A 143 5.63 12.58 -4.76
C LEU A 143 5.44 12.83 -3.27
N TYR A 144 4.99 11.83 -2.53
CA TYR A 144 4.84 11.95 -1.08
C TYR A 144 6.16 12.24 -0.37
N VAL A 145 7.22 11.48 -0.69
CA VAL A 145 8.53 11.67 -0.07
C VAL A 145 9.09 13.06 -0.37
N ASN A 146 8.90 13.55 -1.60
CA ASN A 146 9.48 14.82 -2.04
C ASN A 146 8.64 16.05 -1.64
N THR A 147 7.33 15.92 -1.53
CA THR A 147 6.42 17.07 -1.33
C THR A 147 5.52 16.95 -0.11
N GLY A 148 5.39 15.77 0.48
CA GLY A 148 4.46 15.52 1.59
C GLY A 148 3.00 15.39 1.18
N THR A 149 2.71 15.25 -0.11
CA THR A 149 1.33 15.06 -0.62
C THR A 149 1.26 13.86 -1.57
N ILE A 150 0.04 13.43 -1.85
CA ILE A 150 -0.20 12.37 -2.81
C ILE A 150 -1.16 12.78 -3.91
#